data_2f27db20dbe26729f285dede5557cb6e
#
_entry.id   2f27db20dbe26729f285dede5557cb6e
#
_cell.length_a   1.000
_cell.length_b   1.000
_cell.length_c   1.000
_cell.angle_alpha   90.00
_cell.angle_beta   90.00
_cell.angle_gamma   90.00
#
_symmetry.space_group_name_H-M   'P 1'
#
loop_
_entity.id
_entity.type
_entity.pdbx_description
1 polymer ?
#
loop_
_entity_poly.entity_id
_entity_poly.type
_entity_poly.pdbx_seq_one_letter_code
_entity_poly.pdbx_strand_id
1 'polypeptide(L)'
;GGVWLNVLQGAGYLHQPGAILSSDGHCRAFDARADGTMLGSGAGVVVLKRLDEALRDGDTVHAVIRGSAVNNDGARKIGYNAPSVDGQAEAIRAAQAMAGVEPASVGYVEAHGTGTTLGDPIEIAALTQAFGAAGGLTGRAPGHCALGSVKTNVGHLDAAAGVTGLIKAVMAL
;
A
#
# COMPACT_ATOMS: atom_id res chain seq x y z
N GLY A 1 -14.26 -5.03 -5.14
CA GLY A 1 -14.49 -3.66 -4.67
C GLY A 1 -14.51 -3.56 -3.17
N GLY A 2 -14.57 -2.32 -2.69
CA GLY A 2 -14.71 -2.00 -1.29
C GLY A 2 -15.46 -0.69 -1.11
N VAL A 3 -16.10 -0.54 0.04
CA VAL A 3 -16.81 0.68 0.42
C VAL A 3 -16.59 0.94 1.91
N TRP A 4 -16.35 2.19 2.22
CA TRP A 4 -16.28 2.67 3.59
C TRP A 4 -16.91 4.07 3.69
N LEU A 5 -17.82 4.26 4.62
CA LEU A 5 -18.47 5.55 4.86
C LEU A 5 -18.28 5.94 6.33
N ASN A 6 -17.58 7.04 6.54
CA ASN A 6 -17.52 7.69 7.84
C ASN A 6 -18.71 8.65 7.96
N VAL A 7 -19.76 8.21 8.64
CA VAL A 7 -21.02 8.96 8.76
C VAL A 7 -20.91 10.19 9.66
N LEU A 8 -19.86 10.31 10.45
CA LEU A 8 -19.60 11.46 11.31
C LEU A 8 -18.80 12.56 10.62
N GLN A 9 -18.96 12.71 9.31
CA GLN A 9 -18.30 13.76 8.54
C GLN A 9 -18.62 15.16 9.09
N GLY A 10 -17.59 15.98 9.29
CA GLY A 10 -17.71 17.33 9.82
C GLY A 10 -17.75 17.44 11.34
N ALA A 11 -17.81 16.33 12.07
CA ALA A 11 -17.76 16.36 13.54
C ALA A 11 -16.32 16.49 14.09
N GLY A 12 -15.31 16.20 13.25
CA GLY A 12 -13.92 16.11 13.69
C GLY A 12 -13.67 14.89 14.58
N TYR A 13 -12.52 14.87 15.22
CA TYR A 13 -12.15 13.84 16.20
C TYR A 13 -11.30 14.43 17.32
N LEU A 14 -11.31 13.79 18.47
CA LEU A 14 -10.46 14.16 19.60
C LEU A 14 -9.10 13.49 19.41
N HIS A 15 -8.06 14.27 19.14
CA HIS A 15 -6.71 13.72 19.03
C HIS A 15 -6.24 13.20 20.40
N GLN A 16 -5.66 12.01 20.39
CA GLN A 16 -5.03 11.39 21.56
C GLN A 16 -3.57 11.07 21.23
N PRO A 17 -2.59 11.60 21.99
CA PRO A 17 -1.19 11.26 21.75
C PRO A 17 -0.95 9.75 21.80
N GLY A 18 -0.23 9.23 20.80
CA GLY A 18 0.05 7.80 20.65
C GLY A 18 -1.08 6.97 19.99
N ALA A 19 -2.23 7.60 19.67
CA ALA A 19 -3.25 6.98 18.84
C ALA A 19 -2.88 7.06 17.34
N ILE A 20 -3.72 6.46 16.49
CA ILE A 20 -3.43 6.37 15.04
C ILE A 20 -3.83 7.61 14.25
N LEU A 21 -4.65 8.50 14.81
CA LEU A 21 -5.14 9.68 14.10
C LEU A 21 -4.15 10.83 14.20
N SER A 22 -3.97 11.57 13.11
CA SER A 22 -3.07 12.72 13.06
C SER A 22 -3.58 13.89 13.91
N SER A 23 -2.66 14.73 14.39
CA SER A 23 -3.00 15.87 15.24
C SER A 23 -3.72 17.00 14.51
N ASP A 24 -3.54 17.10 13.18
CA ASP A 24 -4.03 18.21 12.36
C ASP A 24 -4.94 17.78 11.18
N GLY A 25 -5.38 16.52 11.15
CA GLY A 25 -6.28 16.03 10.11
C GLY A 25 -5.61 15.76 8.76
N HIS A 26 -4.29 15.64 8.70
CA HIS A 26 -3.58 15.30 7.48
C HIS A 26 -2.85 13.96 7.60
N CYS A 27 -3.00 13.10 6.60
CA CYS A 27 -2.18 11.91 6.45
C CYS A 27 -0.96 12.26 5.58
N ARG A 28 0.25 12.18 6.16
CA ARG A 28 1.51 12.47 5.48
C ARG A 28 2.37 11.23 5.41
N ALA A 29 2.03 10.32 4.50
CA ALA A 29 2.76 9.07 4.36
C ALA A 29 4.23 9.31 4.04
N PHE A 30 5.11 8.68 4.82
CA PHE A 30 6.58 8.71 4.65
C PHE A 30 7.22 10.09 4.80
N ASP A 31 6.53 11.07 5.37
CA ASP A 31 7.05 12.42 5.65
C ASP A 31 7.62 12.48 7.07
N ALA A 32 8.65 13.31 7.27
CA ALA A 32 9.23 13.53 8.60
C ALA A 32 8.24 14.15 9.61
N ARG A 33 7.16 14.77 9.14
CA ARG A 33 6.08 15.34 9.94
C ARG A 33 4.91 14.38 10.13
N ALA A 34 5.05 13.11 9.72
CA ALA A 34 4.01 12.11 9.88
C ALA A 34 3.76 11.84 11.38
N ASP A 35 2.53 12.05 11.82
CA ASP A 35 2.10 11.87 13.22
C ASP A 35 0.79 11.07 13.35
N GLY A 36 0.27 10.56 12.23
CA GLY A 36 -0.93 9.75 12.19
C GLY A 36 -1.67 9.80 10.87
N THR A 37 -2.74 9.04 10.80
CA THR A 37 -3.64 8.97 9.65
C THR A 37 -4.88 9.84 9.83
N MET A 38 -5.66 9.99 8.78
CA MET A 38 -6.99 10.60 8.80
C MET A 38 -7.98 9.63 8.14
N LEU A 39 -9.16 9.48 8.71
CA LEU A 39 -10.21 8.65 8.12
C LEU A 39 -10.92 9.41 7.00
N GLY A 40 -11.04 8.77 5.85
CA GLY A 40 -11.81 9.25 4.71
C GLY A 40 -13.07 8.42 4.48
N SER A 41 -13.84 8.77 3.46
CA SER A 41 -14.97 7.98 2.96
C SER A 41 -14.83 7.76 1.47
N GLY A 42 -15.21 6.58 1.00
CA GLY A 42 -15.16 6.27 -0.42
C GLY A 42 -15.61 4.86 -0.76
N ALA A 43 -15.74 4.64 -2.05
CA ALA A 43 -16.01 3.35 -2.63
C ALA A 43 -15.18 3.18 -3.90
N GLY A 44 -14.75 1.96 -4.15
CA GLY A 44 -14.03 1.59 -5.37
C GLY A 44 -14.48 0.23 -5.88
N VAL A 45 -14.58 0.11 -7.19
CA VAL A 45 -14.90 -1.13 -7.89
C VAL A 45 -13.95 -1.29 -9.06
N VAL A 46 -13.38 -2.47 -9.22
CA VAL A 46 -12.60 -2.87 -10.39
C VAL A 46 -13.23 -4.11 -11.01
N VAL A 47 -13.18 -4.21 -12.33
CA VAL A 47 -13.60 -5.39 -13.06
C VAL A 47 -12.36 -6.20 -13.41
N LEU A 48 -12.34 -7.47 -13.05
CA LEU A 48 -11.25 -8.39 -13.36
C LEU A 48 -11.72 -9.41 -14.38
N LYS A 49 -10.89 -9.66 -15.40
CA LYS A 49 -11.13 -10.65 -16.45
C LYS A 49 -9.82 -11.33 -16.82
N ARG A 50 -9.85 -12.53 -17.29
CA ARG A 50 -8.67 -13.20 -17.84
C ARG A 50 -8.16 -12.42 -19.04
N LEU A 51 -6.85 -12.24 -19.11
CA LEU A 51 -6.23 -11.42 -20.17
C LEU A 51 -6.56 -11.94 -21.57
N ASP A 52 -6.46 -13.25 -21.77
CA ASP A 52 -6.78 -13.91 -23.05
C ASP A 52 -8.24 -13.69 -23.48
N GLU A 53 -9.17 -13.71 -22.54
CA GLU A 53 -10.58 -13.42 -22.79
C GLU A 53 -10.82 -11.93 -23.04
N ALA A 54 -10.20 -11.04 -22.28
CA ALA A 54 -10.32 -9.60 -22.48
C ALA A 54 -9.83 -9.17 -23.89
N LEU A 55 -8.68 -9.72 -24.30
CA LEU A 55 -8.14 -9.45 -25.64
C LEU A 55 -9.03 -10.00 -26.75
N ARG A 56 -9.56 -11.23 -26.60
CA ARG A 56 -10.48 -11.83 -27.58
C ARG A 56 -11.78 -11.04 -27.72
N ASP A 57 -12.30 -10.53 -26.59
CA ASP A 57 -13.59 -9.84 -26.56
C ASP A 57 -13.45 -8.33 -26.88
N GLY A 58 -12.22 -7.83 -27.08
CA GLY A 58 -11.93 -6.45 -27.43
C GLY A 58 -12.09 -5.46 -26.25
N ASP A 59 -11.98 -5.95 -25.02
CA ASP A 59 -12.09 -5.12 -23.83
C ASP A 59 -10.88 -4.19 -23.69
N THR A 60 -11.11 -3.01 -23.10
CA THR A 60 -10.01 -2.11 -22.71
C THR A 60 -9.30 -2.67 -21.49
N VAL A 61 -8.03 -2.99 -21.63
CA VAL A 61 -7.16 -3.47 -20.54
C VAL A 61 -6.33 -2.30 -20.01
N HIS A 62 -6.60 -1.86 -18.77
CA HIS A 62 -5.86 -0.76 -18.14
C HIS A 62 -4.55 -1.25 -17.50
N ALA A 63 -4.53 -2.46 -16.97
CA ALA A 63 -3.34 -3.08 -16.38
C ALA A 63 -3.49 -4.60 -16.34
N VAL A 64 -2.39 -5.31 -16.12
CA VAL A 64 -2.35 -6.77 -15.97
C VAL A 64 -1.80 -7.10 -14.58
N ILE A 65 -2.58 -7.82 -13.77
CA ILE A 65 -2.11 -8.38 -12.49
C ILE A 65 -1.27 -9.62 -12.81
N ARG A 66 0.02 -9.54 -12.57
CA ARG A 66 0.96 -10.63 -12.87
C ARG A 66 1.16 -11.59 -11.71
N GLY A 67 1.02 -11.11 -10.48
CA GLY A 67 1.18 -11.94 -9.29
C GLY A 67 0.52 -11.30 -8.08
N SER A 68 0.18 -12.11 -7.11
CA SER A 68 -0.36 -11.69 -5.83
C SER A 68 0.09 -12.65 -4.73
N ALA A 69 0.21 -12.16 -3.52
CA ALA A 69 0.50 -13.00 -2.36
C ALA A 69 -0.24 -12.47 -1.13
N VAL A 70 -0.59 -13.38 -0.27
CA VAL A 70 -1.21 -13.11 1.03
C VAL A 70 -0.51 -13.96 2.07
N ASN A 71 -0.22 -13.38 3.21
CA ASN A 71 0.27 -14.13 4.37
C ASN A 71 -0.39 -13.65 5.66
N ASN A 72 0.02 -14.23 6.77
CA ASN A 72 -0.37 -13.81 8.11
C ASN A 72 0.90 -13.75 8.98
N ASP A 73 1.04 -12.68 9.74
CA ASP A 73 2.22 -12.49 10.62
C ASP A 73 2.29 -13.53 11.75
N GLY A 74 1.15 -14.12 12.16
CA GLY A 74 1.08 -15.12 13.20
C GLY A 74 1.70 -14.64 14.51
N ALA A 75 2.52 -15.52 15.13
CA ALA A 75 3.22 -15.24 16.39
C ALA A 75 4.46 -14.34 16.24
N ARG A 76 4.85 -13.96 15.01
CA ARG A 76 6.03 -13.11 14.75
C ARG A 76 5.78 -11.62 14.97
N LYS A 77 4.56 -11.23 15.32
CA LYS A 77 4.23 -9.85 15.69
C LYS A 77 4.83 -9.47 17.04
N ILE A 78 5.40 -8.27 17.11
CA ILE A 78 5.87 -7.66 18.37
C ILE A 78 4.68 -7.25 19.26
N GLY A 79 3.50 -6.98 18.65
CA GLY A 79 2.28 -6.60 19.35
C GLY A 79 1.09 -6.55 18.41
N TYR A 80 -0.11 -6.36 18.98
CA TYR A 80 -1.36 -6.37 18.20
C TYR A 80 -1.36 -5.33 17.07
N ASN A 81 -0.86 -4.14 17.35
CA ASN A 81 -0.85 -3.00 16.41
C ASN A 81 0.46 -2.86 15.62
N ALA A 82 1.45 -3.72 15.83
CA ALA A 82 2.73 -3.65 15.16
C ALA A 82 2.81 -4.71 14.06
N PRO A 83 2.80 -4.36 12.77
CA PRO A 83 2.98 -5.31 11.69
C PRO A 83 4.41 -5.88 11.71
N SER A 84 4.57 -7.10 11.15
CA SER A 84 5.88 -7.75 11.04
C SER A 84 6.62 -7.25 9.81
N VAL A 85 7.86 -6.78 9.97
CA VAL A 85 8.77 -6.48 8.85
C VAL A 85 8.98 -7.71 7.99
N ASP A 86 9.29 -8.86 8.60
CA ASP A 86 9.55 -10.11 7.88
C ASP A 86 8.30 -10.60 7.15
N GLY A 87 7.12 -10.53 7.79
CA GLY A 87 5.86 -10.94 7.17
C GLY A 87 5.55 -10.12 5.92
N GLN A 88 5.69 -8.79 5.99
CA GLN A 88 5.51 -7.92 4.83
C GLN A 88 6.53 -8.22 3.74
N ALA A 89 7.82 -8.35 4.09
CA ALA A 89 8.87 -8.65 3.13
C ALA A 89 8.66 -10.02 2.45
N GLU A 90 8.20 -11.02 3.17
CA GLU A 90 7.85 -12.33 2.62
C GLU A 90 6.69 -12.24 1.61
N ALA A 91 5.60 -11.50 1.94
CA ALA A 91 4.48 -11.31 1.03
C ALA A 91 4.91 -10.60 -0.26
N ILE A 92 5.73 -9.56 -0.15
CA ILE A 92 6.26 -8.81 -1.31
C ILE A 92 7.10 -9.75 -2.20
N ARG A 93 8.05 -10.49 -1.63
CA ARG A 93 8.88 -11.44 -2.38
C ARG A 93 8.07 -12.54 -3.04
N ALA A 94 7.06 -13.06 -2.35
CA ALA A 94 6.18 -14.09 -2.90
C ALA A 94 5.38 -13.57 -4.09
N ALA A 95 4.86 -12.34 -4.02
CA ALA A 95 4.16 -11.70 -5.13
C ALA A 95 5.08 -11.45 -6.33
N GLN A 96 6.31 -10.97 -6.10
CA GLN A 96 7.33 -10.77 -7.14
C GLN A 96 7.72 -12.09 -7.80
N ALA A 97 7.94 -13.15 -7.03
CA ALA A 97 8.27 -14.48 -7.52
C ALA A 97 7.14 -15.06 -8.38
N MET A 98 5.89 -14.95 -7.91
CA MET A 98 4.71 -15.38 -8.66
C MET A 98 4.56 -14.61 -9.97
N ALA A 99 4.83 -13.33 -9.97
CA ALA A 99 4.77 -12.47 -11.14
C ALA A 99 5.94 -12.71 -12.14
N GLY A 100 7.00 -13.38 -11.71
CA GLY A 100 8.24 -13.53 -12.49
C GLY A 100 8.89 -12.18 -12.79
N VAL A 101 8.88 -11.24 -11.83
CA VAL A 101 9.48 -9.91 -11.99
C VAL A 101 10.65 -9.72 -11.03
N GLU A 102 11.71 -9.13 -11.54
CA GLU A 102 12.86 -8.75 -10.73
C GLU A 102 12.55 -7.48 -9.93
N PRO A 103 12.94 -7.40 -8.64
CA PRO A 103 12.73 -6.21 -7.83
C PRO A 103 13.22 -4.92 -8.49
N ALA A 104 14.33 -5.01 -9.22
CA ALA A 104 14.92 -3.89 -9.94
C ALA A 104 14.05 -3.35 -11.10
N SER A 105 13.07 -4.10 -11.58
CA SER A 105 12.17 -3.67 -12.64
C SER A 105 10.95 -2.90 -12.13
N VAL A 106 10.75 -2.86 -10.81
CA VAL A 106 9.62 -2.16 -10.20
C VAL A 106 9.90 -0.66 -10.19
N GLY A 107 9.08 0.13 -10.89
CA GLY A 107 9.21 1.57 -10.98
C GLY A 107 8.35 2.34 -9.98
N TYR A 108 7.30 1.71 -9.44
CA TYR A 108 6.39 2.32 -8.48
C TYR A 108 5.87 1.32 -7.44
N VAL A 109 5.74 1.78 -6.21
CA VAL A 109 5.07 1.06 -5.12
C VAL A 109 3.97 1.93 -4.55
N GLU A 110 2.74 1.48 -4.63
CA GLU A 110 1.63 2.02 -3.85
C GLU A 110 1.60 1.30 -2.51
N ALA A 111 2.00 2.00 -1.47
CA ALA A 111 2.19 1.45 -0.14
C ALA A 111 0.92 1.56 0.74
N HIS A 112 0.93 0.91 1.90
CA HIS A 112 -0.08 1.13 2.91
C HIS A 112 -0.01 2.56 3.47
N GLY A 113 1.17 3.03 3.83
CA GLY A 113 1.50 4.43 4.09
C GLY A 113 0.45 5.19 4.88
N THR A 114 0.25 4.82 6.15
CA THR A 114 -0.77 5.44 7.01
C THR A 114 -0.33 6.77 7.62
N GLY A 115 0.91 7.18 7.42
CA GLY A 115 1.47 8.38 8.03
C GLY A 115 1.71 8.24 9.53
N THR A 116 1.75 7.02 10.05
CA THR A 116 1.98 6.78 11.48
C THR A 116 3.47 6.66 11.79
N THR A 117 3.88 7.16 12.96
CA THR A 117 5.27 7.15 13.41
C THR A 117 5.88 5.75 13.52
N LEU A 118 5.06 4.71 13.70
CA LEU A 118 5.50 3.32 13.80
C LEU A 118 5.32 2.58 12.46
N GLY A 119 4.18 2.75 11.77
CA GLY A 119 3.82 1.95 10.59
C GLY A 119 4.70 2.24 9.40
N ASP A 120 4.92 3.50 9.07
CA ASP A 120 5.70 3.90 7.91
C ASP A 120 7.15 3.41 7.95
N PRO A 121 7.91 3.54 9.06
CA PRO A 121 9.25 2.96 9.17
C PRO A 121 9.29 1.44 9.02
N ILE A 122 8.31 0.73 9.58
CA ILE A 122 8.21 -0.74 9.44
C ILE A 122 8.00 -1.12 7.99
N GLU A 123 7.13 -0.42 7.29
CA GLU A 123 6.86 -0.68 5.87
C GLU A 123 8.07 -0.40 4.99
N ILE A 124 8.80 0.69 5.22
CA ILE A 124 10.07 0.97 4.54
C ILE A 124 11.12 -0.10 4.82
N ALA A 125 11.24 -0.58 6.05
CA ALA A 125 12.16 -1.65 6.40
C ALA A 125 11.81 -2.95 5.65
N ALA A 126 10.51 -3.30 5.56
CA ALA A 126 10.04 -4.47 4.84
C ALA A 126 10.31 -4.36 3.32
N LEU A 127 10.04 -3.20 2.72
CA LEU A 127 10.35 -2.92 1.32
C LEU A 127 11.86 -3.04 1.07
N THR A 128 12.68 -2.41 1.92
CA THR A 128 14.13 -2.48 1.81
C THR A 128 14.63 -3.93 1.89
N GLN A 129 14.10 -4.72 2.82
CA GLN A 129 14.44 -6.12 2.96
C GLN A 129 14.00 -6.96 1.74
N ALA A 130 12.80 -6.70 1.20
CA ALA A 130 12.27 -7.42 0.05
C ALA A 130 13.08 -7.14 -1.22
N PHE A 131 13.39 -5.88 -1.46
CA PHE A 131 14.11 -5.43 -2.66
C PHE A 131 15.62 -5.68 -2.57
N GLY A 132 16.20 -5.66 -1.36
CA GLY A 132 17.66 -5.86 -1.14
C GLY A 132 18.09 -7.31 -1.15
N ALA A 133 17.24 -8.26 -0.76
CA ALA A 133 17.57 -9.67 -0.60
C ALA A 133 18.03 -10.37 -1.89
N ALA A 134 17.66 -9.84 -3.06
CA ALA A 134 18.04 -10.38 -4.37
C ALA A 134 19.20 -9.61 -5.04
N GLY A 135 19.91 -8.73 -4.30
CA GLY A 135 20.89 -7.83 -4.93
C GLY A 135 20.26 -6.79 -5.86
N GLY A 136 18.93 -6.68 -5.84
CA GLY A 136 18.15 -5.91 -6.79
C GLY A 136 18.36 -4.40 -6.76
N LEU A 137 19.03 -3.90 -5.71
CA LEU A 137 19.41 -2.48 -5.59
C LEU A 137 20.87 -2.22 -5.95
N THR A 138 21.69 -3.25 -6.10
CA THR A 138 23.11 -3.11 -6.47
C THR A 138 23.22 -2.68 -7.94
N GLY A 139 23.78 -1.49 -8.17
CA GLY A 139 24.02 -0.96 -9.52
C GLY A 139 22.92 -0.08 -10.09
N ARG A 140 21.81 0.17 -9.38
CA ARG A 140 20.81 1.16 -9.78
C ARG A 140 21.01 2.50 -9.08
N ALA A 141 20.68 3.57 -9.81
CA ALA A 141 20.70 4.91 -9.22
C ALA A 141 19.66 5.03 -8.10
N PRO A 142 19.93 5.77 -7.02
CA PRO A 142 18.93 6.14 -6.04
C PRO A 142 17.71 6.76 -6.73
N GLY A 143 16.49 6.44 -6.25
CA GLY A 143 15.25 7.02 -6.78
C GLY A 143 14.69 6.33 -8.03
N HIS A 144 15.14 5.13 -8.40
CA HIS A 144 14.58 4.39 -9.55
C HIS A 144 13.14 3.88 -9.32
N CYS A 145 12.71 3.72 -8.08
CA CYS A 145 11.37 3.28 -7.71
C CYS A 145 10.68 4.38 -6.90
N ALA A 146 9.57 4.90 -7.40
CA ALA A 146 8.76 5.86 -6.67
C ALA A 146 7.91 5.16 -5.61
N LEU A 147 7.74 5.79 -4.46
CA LEU A 147 6.90 5.32 -3.37
C LEU A 147 5.78 6.31 -3.10
N GLY A 148 4.56 5.83 -3.01
CA GLY A 148 3.41 6.66 -2.70
C GLY A 148 2.37 5.97 -1.82
N SER A 149 1.43 6.76 -1.32
CA SER A 149 0.22 6.27 -0.66
C SER A 149 -0.96 7.17 -1.00
N VAL A 150 -2.04 6.56 -1.48
CA VAL A 150 -3.30 7.25 -1.79
C VAL A 150 -3.92 7.88 -0.55
N LYS A 151 -3.56 7.39 0.64
CA LYS A 151 -4.06 7.92 1.92
C LYS A 151 -3.65 9.37 2.15
N THR A 152 -2.52 9.81 1.60
CA THR A 152 -2.13 11.22 1.60
C THR A 152 -3.11 12.11 0.82
N ASN A 153 -3.81 11.56 -0.18
CA ASN A 153 -4.76 12.29 -1.03
C ASN A 153 -6.19 12.26 -0.46
N VAL A 154 -6.65 11.09 0.01
CA VAL A 154 -8.07 10.85 0.32
C VAL A 154 -8.31 10.35 1.75
N GLY A 155 -7.28 10.24 2.56
CA GLY A 155 -7.35 9.62 3.89
C GLY A 155 -7.41 8.09 3.84
N HIS A 156 -7.55 7.49 5.01
CA HIS A 156 -7.68 6.04 5.14
C HIS A 156 -9.13 5.61 4.94
N LEU A 157 -9.41 4.94 3.85
CA LEU A 157 -10.74 4.47 3.48
C LEU A 157 -11.08 3.08 4.04
N ASP A 158 -10.39 2.65 5.11
CA ASP A 158 -10.62 1.37 5.79
C ASP A 158 -10.85 0.21 4.81
N ALA A 159 -12.05 -0.38 4.75
CA ALA A 159 -12.39 -1.50 3.86
C ALA A 159 -12.24 -1.17 2.35
N ALA A 160 -12.25 0.11 1.97
CA ALA A 160 -12.03 0.54 0.60
C ALA A 160 -10.56 0.93 0.31
N ALA A 161 -9.66 0.90 1.31
CA ALA A 161 -8.29 1.37 1.14
C ALA A 161 -7.52 0.56 0.09
N GLY A 162 -7.66 -0.78 0.10
CA GLY A 162 -6.94 -1.65 -0.84
C GLY A 162 -7.37 -1.43 -2.29
N VAL A 163 -8.66 -1.35 -2.57
CA VAL A 163 -9.15 -1.12 -3.94
C VAL A 163 -8.78 0.28 -4.44
N THR A 164 -8.76 1.27 -3.56
CA THR A 164 -8.36 2.65 -3.91
C THR A 164 -6.88 2.74 -4.25
N GLY A 165 -6.02 2.06 -3.47
CA GLY A 165 -4.60 1.94 -3.78
C GLY A 165 -4.35 1.21 -5.12
N LEU A 166 -5.09 0.13 -5.38
CA LEU A 166 -5.01 -0.57 -6.66
C LEU A 166 -5.40 0.35 -7.83
N ILE A 167 -6.49 1.09 -7.71
CA ILE A 167 -6.93 2.04 -8.75
C ILE A 167 -5.84 3.09 -9.00
N LYS A 168 -5.27 3.67 -7.94
CA LYS A 168 -4.19 4.66 -8.08
C LYS A 168 -2.95 4.05 -8.75
N ALA A 169 -2.54 2.83 -8.36
CA ALA A 169 -1.41 2.16 -9.00
C ALA A 169 -1.65 1.94 -10.50
N VAL A 170 -2.84 1.50 -10.88
CA VAL A 170 -3.22 1.33 -12.30
C VAL A 170 -3.20 2.66 -13.06
N MET A 171 -3.63 3.75 -12.44
CA MET A 171 -3.63 5.08 -13.08
C MET A 171 -2.24 5.75 -13.12
N ALA A 172 -1.27 5.22 -12.38
CA ALA A 172 0.11 5.69 -12.39
C ALA A 172 0.99 4.98 -13.44
N LEU A 173 0.45 3.92 -14.09
CA LEU A 173 1.09 3.21 -15.20
C LEU A 173 0.94 3.97 -16.52
#